data_6e14813410e2e6102c5defb84fbd4d9b
#
_entry.id   6e14813410e2e6102c5defb84fbd4d9b
#
_cell.length_a   1.000
_cell.length_b   1.000
_cell.length_c   1.000
_cell.angle_alpha   90.00
_cell.angle_beta   90.00
_cell.angle_gamma   90.00
#
_symmetry.space_group_name_H-M   'P 1'
#
loop_
_entity.id
_entity.type
_entity.pdbx_description
1 polymer ?
#
loop_
_entity_poly.entity_id
_entity_poly.type
_entity_poly.pdbx_seq_one_letter_code
_entity_poly.pdbx_strand_id
1 'polypeptide(L)'
;INPGWLENPNPMAEELNKLAKKWDISRPTTGASNQEDPLNGIPDLIAFNRYFGWYGDDCKEMGEWIDKEHRAYPQRCMGISEYGAGADVFQQADSLIHPEPWGQWHPENWQTYYHIENWKQLASRPFLWCKFVWCMFDFSAAGRKEGTTFGRNDKGLVTYDRRIKKDAFY
;
A
#
# COMPACT_ATOMS: atom_id res chain seq x y z
N ILE A 1 -6.26 -0.09 -12.23
CA ILE A 1 -6.02 0.66 -13.48
C ILE A 1 -5.03 1.76 -13.13
N ASN A 2 -3.89 1.82 -13.81
CA ASN A 2 -2.96 2.92 -13.63
C ASN A 2 -3.43 4.11 -14.51
N PRO A 3 -3.96 5.19 -13.94
CA PRO A 3 -4.57 6.28 -14.71
C PRO A 3 -3.57 7.05 -15.57
N GLY A 4 -2.27 6.92 -15.32
CA GLY A 4 -1.23 7.59 -16.12
C GLY A 4 -1.16 7.17 -17.59
N TRP A 5 -1.97 6.20 -18.03
CA TRP A 5 -2.03 5.73 -19.42
C TRP A 5 -3.26 6.25 -20.17
N LEU A 6 -4.12 6.98 -19.50
CA LEU A 6 -5.32 7.59 -20.08
C LEU A 6 -5.22 9.11 -19.96
N GLU A 7 -5.55 9.83 -21.02
CA GLU A 7 -5.57 11.30 -21.00
C GLU A 7 -6.56 11.84 -19.94
N ASN A 8 -7.69 11.13 -19.71
CA ASN A 8 -8.64 11.43 -18.64
C ASN A 8 -9.41 10.15 -18.27
N PRO A 9 -9.09 9.48 -17.17
CA PRO A 9 -9.78 8.26 -16.74
C PRO A 9 -11.14 8.51 -16.06
N ASN A 10 -11.47 9.76 -15.70
CA ASN A 10 -12.63 10.08 -14.87
C ASN A 10 -13.96 9.65 -15.50
N PRO A 11 -14.26 9.88 -16.80
CA PRO A 11 -15.52 9.46 -17.39
C PRO A 11 -15.76 7.94 -17.28
N MET A 12 -14.72 7.14 -17.51
CA MET A 12 -14.82 5.68 -17.38
C MET A 12 -15.04 5.26 -15.92
N ALA A 13 -14.33 5.88 -14.98
CA ALA A 13 -14.49 5.60 -13.55
C ALA A 13 -15.90 5.97 -13.06
N GLU A 14 -16.46 7.09 -13.52
CA GLU A 14 -17.84 7.50 -13.22
C GLU A 14 -18.88 6.49 -13.77
N GLU A 15 -18.70 6.03 -15.01
CA GLU A 15 -19.60 5.02 -15.60
C GLU A 15 -19.53 3.70 -14.84
N LEU A 16 -18.35 3.24 -14.49
CA LEU A 16 -18.15 2.03 -13.69
C LEU A 16 -18.79 2.16 -12.30
N ASN A 17 -18.64 3.31 -11.66
CA ASN A 17 -19.26 3.59 -10.37
C ASN A 17 -20.78 3.58 -10.46
N LYS A 18 -21.35 4.24 -11.48
CA LYS A 18 -22.81 4.22 -11.76
C LYS A 18 -23.30 2.80 -12.03
N LEU A 19 -22.55 2.02 -12.80
CA LEU A 19 -22.91 0.64 -13.14
C LEU A 19 -22.89 -0.24 -11.88
N ALA A 20 -21.86 -0.14 -11.05
CA ALA A 20 -21.77 -0.88 -9.78
C ALA A 20 -22.98 -0.57 -8.88
N LYS A 21 -23.31 0.70 -8.72
CA LYS A 21 -24.49 1.13 -7.92
C LYS A 21 -25.85 0.72 -8.53
N LYS A 22 -25.94 0.64 -9.84
CA LYS A 22 -27.13 0.12 -10.50
C LYS A 22 -27.38 -1.35 -10.18
N TRP A 23 -26.31 -2.11 -10.01
CA TRP A 23 -26.38 -3.55 -9.72
C TRP A 23 -26.54 -3.85 -8.23
N ASP A 24 -25.91 -3.03 -7.38
CA ASP A 24 -26.02 -3.16 -5.94
C ASP A 24 -25.88 -1.80 -5.24
N ILE A 25 -27.01 -1.22 -4.87
CA ILE A 25 -27.05 0.05 -4.12
C ILE A 25 -26.82 -0.14 -2.61
N SER A 26 -26.85 -1.38 -2.12
CA SER A 26 -26.75 -1.67 -0.69
C SER A 26 -25.31 -1.60 -0.15
N ARG A 27 -24.31 -1.66 -1.02
CA ARG A 27 -22.90 -1.60 -0.66
C ARG A 27 -22.23 -0.34 -1.21
N PRO A 28 -21.31 0.27 -0.41
CA PRO A 28 -20.52 1.38 -0.93
C PRO A 28 -19.52 0.89 -1.99
N THR A 29 -19.24 1.75 -2.97
CA THR A 29 -18.16 1.52 -3.93
C THR A 29 -16.85 2.00 -3.36
N THR A 30 -15.73 1.39 -3.75
CA THR A 30 -14.40 1.82 -3.35
C THR A 30 -13.43 1.82 -4.53
N GLY A 31 -12.44 2.70 -4.47
CA GLY A 31 -11.29 2.74 -5.37
C GLY A 31 -9.98 2.74 -4.61
N ALA A 32 -8.92 2.20 -5.26
CA ALA A 32 -7.56 2.33 -4.78
C ALA A 32 -6.79 3.29 -5.71
N SER A 33 -6.02 4.22 -5.14
CA SER A 33 -5.29 5.23 -5.89
C SER A 33 -3.89 5.46 -5.33
N ASN A 34 -2.95 5.79 -6.21
CA ASN A 34 -1.64 6.33 -5.86
C ASN A 34 -1.45 7.75 -6.41
N GLN A 35 -2.52 8.37 -6.93
CA GLN A 35 -2.49 9.68 -7.58
C GLN A 35 -3.21 10.73 -6.74
N GLU A 36 -2.88 11.99 -6.99
CA GLU A 36 -3.63 13.16 -6.55
C GLU A 36 -4.52 13.61 -7.71
N ASP A 37 -5.75 13.10 -7.81
CA ASP A 37 -6.60 13.21 -8.98
C ASP A 37 -8.08 13.38 -8.55
N PRO A 38 -8.92 14.10 -9.34
CA PRO A 38 -10.37 14.14 -9.18
C PRO A 38 -11.03 12.77 -9.13
N LEU A 39 -10.44 11.73 -9.74
CA LEU A 39 -10.88 10.33 -9.65
C LEU A 39 -11.10 9.88 -8.20
N ASN A 40 -10.31 10.40 -7.25
CA ASN A 40 -10.41 10.07 -5.83
C ASN A 40 -11.74 10.51 -5.18
N GLY A 41 -12.53 11.32 -5.85
CA GLY A 41 -13.87 11.76 -5.41
C GLY A 41 -15.02 11.01 -6.05
N ILE A 42 -14.78 10.04 -6.95
CA ILE A 42 -15.83 9.33 -7.69
C ILE A 42 -16.46 8.19 -6.86
N PRO A 43 -15.71 7.28 -6.23
CA PRO A 43 -16.27 6.24 -5.39
C PRO A 43 -16.74 6.78 -4.04
N ASP A 44 -17.61 6.05 -3.35
CA ASP A 44 -18.05 6.41 -2.00
C ASP A 44 -16.89 6.41 -0.99
N LEU A 45 -15.97 5.47 -1.16
CA LEU A 45 -14.78 5.30 -0.32
C LEU A 45 -13.55 5.33 -1.21
N ILE A 46 -12.50 6.00 -0.75
CA ILE A 46 -11.19 5.95 -1.41
C ILE A 46 -10.15 5.34 -0.48
N ALA A 47 -9.23 4.57 -1.01
CA ALA A 47 -8.06 4.14 -0.28
C ALA A 47 -6.78 4.38 -1.11
N PHE A 48 -5.69 4.66 -0.41
CA PHE A 48 -4.45 5.06 -1.07
C PHE A 48 -3.38 3.98 -0.93
N ASN A 49 -2.65 3.74 -2.03
CA ASN A 49 -1.42 2.98 -2.03
C ASN A 49 -0.28 3.92 -1.66
N ARG A 50 0.25 3.80 -0.43
CA ARG A 50 1.31 4.68 0.07
C ARG A 50 2.42 3.87 0.74
N TYR A 51 3.65 4.16 0.34
CA TYR A 51 4.82 3.36 0.69
C TYR A 51 5.93 4.23 1.31
N PHE A 52 5.56 5.13 2.24
CA PHE A 52 6.50 5.98 2.97
C PHE A 52 7.54 5.13 3.69
N GLY A 53 8.82 5.38 3.37
CA GLY A 53 9.94 4.60 3.89
C GLY A 53 10.24 3.31 3.12
N TRP A 54 9.64 3.12 1.93
CA TRP A 54 10.04 2.03 1.02
C TRP A 54 10.55 2.57 -0.31
N TYR A 55 9.72 3.21 -1.14
CA TYR A 55 10.13 3.76 -2.44
C TYR A 55 10.74 5.16 -2.33
N GLY A 56 10.73 5.77 -1.19
CA GLY A 56 11.21 7.10 -0.86
C GLY A 56 10.58 7.57 0.44
N ASP A 57 10.84 8.82 0.81
CA ASP A 57 10.36 9.46 2.02
C ASP A 57 10.81 8.72 3.32
N ASP A 58 10.40 9.20 4.47
CA ASP A 58 10.63 8.54 5.77
C ASP A 58 9.37 7.78 6.21
N CYS A 59 9.55 6.62 6.85
CA CYS A 59 8.45 5.87 7.46
C CYS A 59 7.58 6.74 8.38
N LYS A 60 8.14 7.78 8.99
CA LYS A 60 7.46 8.66 9.95
C LYS A 60 6.57 9.72 9.29
N GLU A 61 6.61 9.86 7.98
CA GLU A 61 5.86 10.90 7.25
C GLU A 61 4.44 10.47 6.83
N MET A 62 4.14 9.19 6.92
CA MET A 62 2.81 8.64 6.58
C MET A 62 1.69 9.40 7.30
N GLY A 63 1.86 9.64 8.59
CA GLY A 63 0.86 10.31 9.42
C GLY A 63 0.61 11.76 9.01
N GLU A 64 1.66 12.52 8.74
CA GLU A 64 1.54 13.91 8.31
C GLU A 64 0.82 14.00 6.97
N TRP A 65 1.17 13.12 6.03
CA TRP A 65 0.49 13.05 4.74
C TRP A 65 -1.01 12.75 4.90
N ILE A 66 -1.37 11.74 5.72
CA ILE A 66 -2.78 11.40 5.99
C ILE A 66 -3.54 12.59 6.58
N ASP A 67 -2.96 13.28 7.55
CA ASP A 67 -3.60 14.41 8.21
C ASP A 67 -3.77 15.60 7.26
N LYS A 68 -2.81 15.82 6.37
CA LYS A 68 -2.89 16.85 5.32
C LYS A 68 -4.01 16.53 4.34
N GLU A 69 -4.10 15.29 3.86
CA GLU A 69 -5.14 14.84 2.92
C GLU A 69 -6.52 14.94 3.57
N HIS A 70 -6.67 14.50 4.82
CA HIS A 70 -7.94 14.60 5.54
C HIS A 70 -8.38 16.06 5.79
N ARG A 71 -7.44 16.95 6.09
CA ARG A 71 -7.77 18.39 6.21
C ARG A 71 -8.19 19.02 4.89
N ALA A 72 -7.56 18.61 3.79
CA ALA A 72 -7.91 19.11 2.46
C ALA A 72 -9.30 18.62 1.98
N TYR A 73 -9.66 17.41 2.39
CA TYR A 73 -10.91 16.76 1.95
C TYR A 73 -11.65 16.11 3.14
N PRO A 74 -12.18 16.89 4.09
CA PRO A 74 -12.72 16.37 5.35
C PRO A 74 -13.97 15.50 5.20
N GLN A 75 -14.67 15.60 4.07
CA GLN A 75 -15.86 14.77 3.77
C GLN A 75 -15.52 13.45 3.07
N ARG A 76 -14.24 13.27 2.69
CA ARG A 76 -13.80 12.07 1.97
C ARG A 76 -13.58 10.92 2.95
N CYS A 77 -14.31 9.82 2.77
CA CYS A 77 -14.06 8.58 3.49
C CYS A 77 -12.78 7.93 2.95
N MET A 78 -11.65 8.19 3.59
CA MET A 78 -10.34 7.75 3.15
C MET A 78 -9.78 6.57 3.95
N GLY A 79 -8.91 5.78 3.33
CA GLY A 79 -8.19 4.68 3.95
C GLY A 79 -6.83 4.44 3.28
N ILE A 80 -6.10 3.45 3.76
CA ILE A 80 -4.86 2.97 3.14
C ILE A 80 -5.10 1.56 2.62
N SER A 81 -5.07 1.42 1.29
CA SER A 81 -5.27 0.14 0.59
C SER A 81 -3.99 -0.67 0.46
N GLU A 82 -2.84 0.00 0.46
CA GLU A 82 -1.55 -0.68 0.42
C GLU A 82 -0.49 0.14 1.16
N TYR A 83 0.24 -0.53 2.05
CA TYR A 83 1.55 -0.14 2.56
C TYR A 83 2.36 -1.40 2.87
N GLY A 84 3.66 -1.39 2.62
CA GLY A 84 4.50 -2.58 2.83
C GLY A 84 5.93 -2.38 2.33
N ALA A 85 6.83 -3.21 2.82
CA ALA A 85 8.24 -3.27 2.44
C ALA A 85 8.64 -4.70 2.08
N GLY A 86 9.60 -4.86 1.17
CA GLY A 86 10.16 -6.16 0.83
C GLY A 86 11.04 -6.73 1.94
N ALA A 87 11.08 -8.04 2.05
CA ALA A 87 12.02 -8.75 2.92
C ALA A 87 12.31 -10.18 2.48
N ASP A 88 13.53 -10.62 2.73
CA ASP A 88 13.96 -12.01 2.62
C ASP A 88 14.36 -12.52 4.01
N VAL A 89 13.78 -13.65 4.43
CA VAL A 89 14.04 -14.27 5.75
C VAL A 89 15.49 -14.71 5.97
N PHE A 90 16.28 -14.78 4.91
CA PHE A 90 17.71 -15.11 4.98
C PHE A 90 18.61 -13.86 4.94
N GLN A 91 18.03 -12.67 4.88
CA GLN A 91 18.76 -11.41 4.85
C GLN A 91 18.48 -10.60 6.11
N GLN A 92 19.52 -10.38 6.88
CA GLN A 92 19.51 -9.56 8.09
C GLN A 92 20.64 -8.53 8.02
N ALA A 93 20.47 -7.40 8.69
CA ALA A 93 21.50 -6.40 8.84
C ALA A 93 21.81 -6.18 10.32
N ASP A 94 23.10 -5.94 10.63
CA ASP A 94 23.56 -5.64 12.01
C ASP A 94 23.07 -4.28 12.51
N SER A 95 22.63 -3.42 11.59
CA SER A 95 22.07 -2.12 11.88
C SER A 95 20.84 -1.84 11.02
N LEU A 96 20.01 -0.88 11.43
CA LEU A 96 18.86 -0.49 10.65
C LEU A 96 19.30 0.34 9.43
N ILE A 97 19.30 -0.28 8.26
CA ILE A 97 19.69 0.33 6.99
C ILE A 97 18.52 0.22 6.02
N HIS A 98 18.11 1.35 5.43
CA HIS A 98 17.11 1.38 4.37
C HIS A 98 17.69 0.66 3.13
N PRO A 99 17.08 -0.42 2.65
CA PRO A 99 17.51 -1.11 1.45
C PRO A 99 17.14 -0.32 0.19
N GLU A 100 17.85 -0.58 -0.90
CA GLU A 100 17.43 -0.12 -2.22
C GLU A 100 16.19 -0.91 -2.68
N PRO A 101 15.02 -0.30 -2.87
CA PRO A 101 13.77 -1.02 -3.17
C PRO A 101 13.79 -1.84 -4.46
N TRP A 102 14.65 -1.46 -5.39
CA TRP A 102 14.84 -2.13 -6.68
C TRP A 102 16.05 -3.06 -6.68
N GLY A 103 16.76 -3.13 -5.53
CA GLY A 103 17.90 -3.99 -5.32
C GLY A 103 17.54 -5.43 -5.01
N GLN A 104 18.55 -6.24 -4.75
CA GLN A 104 18.37 -7.66 -4.40
C GLN A 104 18.48 -7.93 -2.91
N TRP A 105 18.87 -6.93 -2.13
CA TRP A 105 19.05 -7.06 -0.70
C TRP A 105 17.95 -6.35 0.06
N HIS A 106 17.06 -7.14 0.66
CA HIS A 106 15.91 -6.70 1.41
C HIS A 106 15.93 -7.32 2.82
N PRO A 107 16.64 -6.72 3.78
CA PRO A 107 16.80 -7.29 5.12
C PRO A 107 15.47 -7.27 5.89
N GLU A 108 15.19 -8.36 6.59
CA GLU A 108 13.93 -8.58 7.30
C GLU A 108 13.71 -7.56 8.43
N ASN A 109 14.80 -7.15 9.10
CA ASN A 109 14.72 -6.13 10.16
C ASN A 109 14.25 -4.74 9.64
N TRP A 110 14.50 -4.40 8.35
CA TRP A 110 13.91 -3.20 7.77
C TRP A 110 12.40 -3.32 7.59
N GLN A 111 11.91 -4.45 7.10
CA GLN A 111 10.47 -4.70 6.97
C GLN A 111 9.76 -4.56 8.32
N THR A 112 10.33 -5.14 9.36
CA THR A 112 9.80 -5.08 10.73
C THR A 112 9.72 -3.62 11.22
N TYR A 113 10.81 -2.87 11.11
CA TYR A 113 10.83 -1.44 11.46
C TYR A 113 9.80 -0.64 10.67
N TYR A 114 9.74 -0.86 9.35
CA TYR A 114 8.79 -0.22 8.46
C TYR A 114 7.33 -0.40 8.93
N HIS A 115 6.95 -1.63 9.22
CA HIS A 115 5.58 -1.93 9.67
C HIS A 115 5.29 -1.34 11.04
N ILE A 116 6.23 -1.40 11.99
CA ILE A 116 6.07 -0.79 13.31
C ILE A 116 5.83 0.73 13.21
N GLU A 117 6.68 1.43 12.46
CA GLU A 117 6.60 2.89 12.36
C GLU A 117 5.36 3.36 11.59
N ASN A 118 5.01 2.71 10.48
CA ASN A 118 3.79 3.03 9.75
C ASN A 118 2.54 2.69 10.58
N TRP A 119 2.50 1.50 11.22
CA TRP A 119 1.33 1.10 12.01
C TRP A 119 1.03 2.01 13.20
N LYS A 120 2.04 2.50 13.92
CA LYS A 120 1.85 3.50 14.99
C LYS A 120 1.05 4.70 14.50
N GLN A 121 1.36 5.19 13.32
CA GLN A 121 0.71 6.36 12.73
C GLN A 121 -0.69 6.02 12.21
N LEU A 122 -0.85 4.86 11.56
CA LEU A 122 -2.14 4.40 11.06
C LEU A 122 -3.12 4.09 12.19
N ALA A 123 -2.66 3.42 13.24
CA ALA A 123 -3.49 3.03 14.39
C ALA A 123 -4.05 4.24 15.13
N SER A 124 -3.30 5.34 15.22
CA SER A 124 -3.73 6.58 15.88
C SER A 124 -4.77 7.39 15.09
N ARG A 125 -5.18 6.95 13.90
CA ARG A 125 -6.13 7.65 13.01
C ARG A 125 -7.41 6.85 12.80
N PRO A 126 -8.39 6.96 13.72
CA PRO A 126 -9.62 6.15 13.67
C PRO A 126 -10.54 6.52 12.51
N PHE A 127 -10.35 7.67 11.86
CA PHE A 127 -11.15 8.08 10.70
C PHE A 127 -10.81 7.32 9.42
N LEU A 128 -9.68 6.59 9.39
CA LEU A 128 -9.34 5.72 8.26
C LEU A 128 -10.23 4.47 8.27
N TRP A 129 -11.03 4.29 7.21
CA TRP A 129 -11.96 3.16 7.10
C TRP A 129 -11.24 1.83 6.85
N CYS A 130 -10.05 1.83 6.27
CA CYS A 130 -9.19 0.65 6.11
C CYS A 130 -7.71 0.99 6.27
N LYS A 131 -6.92 -0.04 6.64
CA LYS A 131 -5.47 0.00 6.83
C LYS A 131 -4.92 -1.35 6.42
N PHE A 132 -4.75 -1.56 5.09
CA PHE A 132 -4.40 -2.87 4.54
C PHE A 132 -2.92 -2.96 4.23
N VAL A 133 -2.30 -4.02 4.73
CA VAL A 133 -0.91 -4.35 4.43
C VAL A 133 -0.79 -4.93 3.02
N TRP A 134 0.18 -4.48 2.28
CA TRP A 134 0.62 -5.13 1.06
C TRP A 134 1.92 -5.88 1.32
N CYS A 135 1.87 -7.21 1.54
CA CYS A 135 0.67 -8.04 1.50
C CYS A 135 0.81 -9.21 2.50
N MET A 136 -0.16 -10.11 2.54
CA MET A 136 -0.08 -11.26 3.46
C MET A 136 0.98 -12.26 3.03
N PHE A 137 1.11 -12.56 1.73
CA PHE A 137 2.01 -13.57 1.19
C PHE A 137 2.89 -13.01 0.08
N ASP A 138 4.14 -13.46 0.02
CA ASP A 138 4.91 -13.31 -1.20
C ASP A 138 4.18 -14.01 -2.36
N PHE A 139 4.26 -13.43 -3.56
CA PHE A 139 3.53 -13.96 -4.71
C PHE A 139 4.29 -13.76 -6.03
N SER A 140 3.87 -14.49 -7.07
CA SER A 140 4.46 -14.39 -8.41
C SER A 140 4.17 -13.02 -9.04
N ALA A 141 5.22 -12.37 -9.53
CA ALA A 141 5.17 -11.07 -10.20
C ALA A 141 6.24 -11.02 -11.30
N ALA A 142 5.94 -11.61 -12.44
CA ALA A 142 6.90 -11.92 -13.51
C ALA A 142 7.79 -10.75 -13.97
N GLY A 143 7.29 -9.51 -13.88
CA GLY A 143 8.06 -8.32 -14.24
C GLY A 143 9.05 -7.84 -13.18
N ARG A 144 9.04 -8.40 -11.96
CA ARG A 144 9.91 -7.97 -10.87
C ARG A 144 11.29 -8.61 -10.98
N LYS A 145 12.32 -7.76 -10.77
CA LYS A 145 13.74 -8.18 -10.79
C LYS A 145 14.44 -7.88 -9.48
N GLU A 146 13.78 -7.20 -8.56
CA GLU A 146 14.23 -6.92 -7.21
C GLU A 146 14.04 -8.13 -6.27
N GLY A 147 14.65 -8.06 -5.10
CA GLY A 147 14.65 -9.14 -4.13
C GLY A 147 15.53 -10.32 -4.53
N THR A 148 15.60 -11.33 -3.70
CA THR A 148 16.47 -12.50 -3.89
C THR A 148 16.01 -13.41 -5.03
N THR A 149 14.70 -13.43 -5.31
CA THR A 149 14.13 -14.31 -6.33
C THR A 149 13.38 -13.49 -7.38
N PHE A 150 13.92 -13.45 -8.58
CA PHE A 150 13.29 -12.78 -9.71
C PHE A 150 11.90 -13.35 -10.00
N GLY A 151 11.00 -12.48 -10.45
CA GLY A 151 9.62 -12.85 -10.73
C GLY A 151 8.76 -13.03 -9.48
N ARG A 152 9.20 -12.49 -8.33
CA ARG A 152 8.43 -12.47 -7.08
C ARG A 152 8.26 -11.06 -6.52
N ASN A 153 7.13 -10.83 -5.89
CA ASN A 153 6.93 -9.76 -4.94
C ASN A 153 7.23 -10.33 -3.56
N ASP A 154 8.19 -9.75 -2.86
CA ASP A 154 8.68 -10.19 -1.54
C ASP A 154 8.14 -9.36 -0.36
N LYS A 155 7.06 -8.58 -0.61
CA LYS A 155 6.42 -7.74 0.43
C LYS A 155 5.47 -8.52 1.35
N GLY A 156 5.35 -9.83 1.17
CA GLY A 156 4.57 -10.68 2.05
C GLY A 156 5.05 -10.62 3.49
N LEU A 157 4.11 -10.75 4.43
CA LEU A 157 4.42 -11.05 5.84
C LEU A 157 4.72 -12.54 6.04
N VAL A 158 4.41 -13.37 5.04
CA VAL A 158 4.66 -14.81 5.01
C VAL A 158 5.31 -15.15 3.68
N THR A 159 6.25 -16.07 3.69
CA THR A 159 7.00 -16.50 2.51
C THR A 159 6.11 -17.07 1.40
N TYR A 160 6.64 -17.11 0.18
CA TYR A 160 5.94 -17.58 -1.02
C TYR A 160 5.35 -19.00 -0.87
N ASP A 161 6.06 -19.89 -0.21
CA ASP A 161 5.63 -21.28 0.06
C ASP A 161 4.68 -21.42 1.26
N ARG A 162 4.33 -20.32 1.95
CA ARG A 162 3.45 -20.22 3.13
C ARG A 162 4.01 -20.90 4.38
N ARG A 163 5.32 -21.15 4.44
CA ARG A 163 5.92 -21.93 5.53
C ARG A 163 6.48 -21.09 6.66
N ILE A 164 7.00 -19.90 6.34
CA ILE A 164 7.69 -19.06 7.31
C ILE A 164 6.93 -17.73 7.42
N LYS A 165 6.57 -17.38 8.64
CA LYS A 165 6.12 -16.04 9.00
C LYS A 165 7.36 -15.18 9.20
N LYS A 166 7.44 -14.06 8.49
CA LYS A 166 8.52 -13.10 8.66
C LYS A 166 8.37 -12.35 10.00
N ASP A 167 9.43 -11.72 10.49
CA ASP A 167 9.42 -11.02 11.78
C ASP A 167 8.30 -9.95 11.86
N ALA A 168 8.03 -9.24 10.77
CA ALA A 168 6.96 -8.25 10.69
C ALA A 168 5.53 -8.83 10.80
N PHE A 169 5.37 -10.16 10.81
CA PHE A 169 4.06 -10.81 11.01
C PHE A 169 3.58 -10.70 12.45
N TYR A 170 4.50 -10.63 13.42
CA TYR A 170 4.23 -10.62 14.86
C TYR A 170 4.16 -9.20 15.43
#